data_d43635b42f186920b6472e19d6758e10
#
_entry.id   d43635b42f186920b6472e19d6758e10
#
_cell.length_a   1.000
_cell.length_b   1.000
_cell.length_c   1.000
_cell.angle_alpha   90.00
_cell.angle_beta   90.00
_cell.angle_gamma   90.00
#
_symmetry.space_group_name_H-M   'P 1'
#
loop_
_entity.id
_entity.type
_entity.pdbx_description
1 polymer ?
#
loop_
_entity_poly.entity_id
_entity_poly.type
_entity_poly.pdbx_seq_one_letter_code
_entity_poly.pdbx_strand_id
1 'polypeptide(L)' 'MIYEKDNVYYLKKGNDYEVANIEIKYNRIKKRNVLVITGSGIIEQLEEPIKEYTFKELEQALTTNHSMII' A
#
# COMPACT_ATOMS: atom_id res chain seq x y z
N MET A 1 -8.30 3.80 3.15
CA MET A 1 -7.17 4.60 2.66
C MET A 1 -5.87 4.00 3.13
N ILE A 2 -4.85 4.15 2.33
CA ILE A 2 -3.50 3.68 2.63
C ILE A 2 -2.63 4.89 2.87
N TYR A 3 -1.77 4.82 3.88
CA TYR A 3 -0.92 5.93 4.26
C TYR A 3 0.54 5.56 4.08
N GLU A 4 1.37 6.52 3.76
CA GLU A 4 2.81 6.32 3.58
C GLU A 4 3.59 7.36 4.36
N LYS A 5 4.61 6.92 5.07
CA LYS A 5 5.59 7.79 5.71
C LYS A 5 6.95 7.11 5.65
N ASP A 6 7.96 7.83 5.16
CA ASP A 6 9.33 7.35 5.06
C ASP A 6 9.45 6.00 4.34
N ASN A 7 8.67 5.83 3.26
CA ASN A 7 8.63 4.62 2.42
C ASN A 7 8.04 3.40 3.11
N VAL A 8 7.37 3.57 4.23
CA VAL A 8 6.62 2.52 4.92
C VAL A 8 5.13 2.79 4.76
N TYR A 9 4.36 1.75 4.46
CA TYR A 9 2.93 1.87 4.24
C TYR A 9 2.16 1.45 5.48
N TYR A 10 0.99 2.07 5.68
CA TYR A 10 0.17 1.85 6.87
C TYR A 10 -1.31 1.80 6.53
N LEU A 11 -2.04 1.06 7.35
CA LEU A 11 -3.51 1.05 7.36
C LEU A 11 -3.99 1.74 8.64
N LYS A 12 -5.02 2.56 8.55
CA LYS A 12 -5.52 3.27 9.72
C LYS A 12 -6.38 2.35 10.60
N LYS A 13 -6.11 2.37 11.89
CA LYS A 13 -6.86 1.62 12.91
C LYS A 13 -7.26 2.58 14.03
N GLY A 14 -8.48 3.13 13.94
CA GLY A 14 -8.90 4.17 14.88
C GLY A 14 -8.03 5.41 14.75
N ASN A 15 -7.34 5.79 15.82
CA ASN A 15 -6.40 6.92 15.81
C ASN A 15 -4.96 6.50 15.55
N ASP A 16 -4.71 5.20 15.43
CA ASP A 16 -3.38 4.66 15.20
C ASP A 16 -3.25 4.12 13.79
N TYR A 17 -2.04 3.67 13.44
CA TYR A 17 -1.74 3.14 12.12
C TYR A 17 -1.08 1.78 12.26
N GLU A 18 -1.57 0.82 11.48
CA GLU A 18 -0.99 -0.52 11.43
C GLU A 18 -0.02 -0.58 10.26
N VAL A 19 1.19 -1.06 10.50
CA VAL A 19 2.17 -1.28 9.43
C VAL A 19 1.60 -2.28 8.44
N ALA A 20 1.65 -1.96 7.17
CA ALA A 20 1.09 -2.78 6.09
C ALA A 20 2.19 -3.41 5.25
N ASN A 21 1.99 -4.65 4.89
CA ASN A 21 2.83 -5.35 3.92
C ASN A 21 2.17 -5.22 2.54
N ILE A 22 2.92 -4.73 1.57
CA ILE A 22 2.45 -4.50 0.22
C ILE A 22 3.14 -5.50 -0.72
N GLU A 23 2.36 -6.25 -1.48
CA GLU A 23 2.87 -7.17 -2.47
C GLU A 23 2.18 -6.96 -3.81
N ILE A 24 2.91 -7.18 -4.89
CA ILE A 24 2.33 -7.17 -6.23
C ILE A 24 2.36 -8.61 -6.72
N LYS A 25 1.16 -9.14 -7.02
CA LYS A 25 1.01 -10.51 -7.49
C LYS A 25 0.27 -10.55 -8.82
N TYR A 26 0.64 -11.49 -9.69
CA TYR A 26 -0.08 -11.68 -10.91
C TYR A 26 -1.40 -12.42 -10.66
N ASN A 27 -2.50 -11.85 -11.14
CA ASN A 27 -3.82 -12.47 -11.02
C ASN A 27 -4.20 -13.10 -12.36
N ARG A 28 -4.37 -14.42 -12.38
CA ARG A 28 -4.65 -15.17 -13.62
C ARG A 28 -6.03 -14.87 -14.19
N ILE A 29 -6.99 -14.60 -13.32
CA ILE A 29 -8.36 -14.31 -13.73
C ILE A 29 -8.43 -12.95 -14.40
N LYS A 30 -7.83 -11.93 -13.78
CA LYS A 30 -7.81 -10.57 -14.32
C LYS A 30 -6.71 -10.36 -15.36
N LYS A 31 -5.77 -11.31 -15.46
CA LYS A 31 -4.64 -11.27 -16.39
C LYS A 31 -3.79 -10.01 -16.25
N ARG A 32 -3.56 -9.60 -15.01
CA ARG A 32 -2.75 -8.42 -14.71
C ARG A 32 -2.17 -8.52 -13.30
N ASN A 33 -1.19 -7.67 -13.01
CA ASN A 33 -0.67 -7.54 -11.65
C ASN A 33 -1.68 -6.81 -10.79
N VAL A 34 -1.86 -7.30 -9.57
CA VAL A 34 -2.75 -6.70 -8.58
C VAL A 34 -1.99 -6.43 -7.29
N LEU A 35 -2.45 -5.45 -6.54
CA LEU A 35 -1.88 -5.09 -5.26
C LEU A 35 -2.54 -5.93 -4.16
N VAL A 36 -1.72 -6.53 -3.29
CA VAL A 36 -2.20 -7.26 -2.12
C VAL A 36 -1.64 -6.58 -0.88
N ILE A 37 -2.53 -6.17 0.00
CA ILE A 37 -2.17 -5.45 1.22
C ILE A 37 -2.56 -6.29 2.42
N THR A 38 -1.61 -6.52 3.33
CA THR A 38 -1.83 -7.31 4.54
C THR A 38 -1.35 -6.52 5.75
N GLY A 39 -2.15 -6.47 6.81
CA GLY A 39 -1.73 -5.86 8.07
C GLY A 39 -0.69 -6.75 8.76
N SER A 40 0.30 -6.12 9.37
CA SER A 40 1.39 -6.83 10.05
C SER A 40 1.12 -7.09 11.53
N GLY A 41 0.10 -6.43 12.09
CA GLY A 41 -0.17 -6.47 13.52
C GLY A 41 0.63 -5.46 14.33
N ILE A 42 1.55 -4.74 13.71
CA ILE A 42 2.36 -3.72 14.37
C ILE A 42 1.65 -2.37 14.30
N ILE A 43 1.33 -1.80 15.45
CA ILE A 43 0.60 -0.53 15.54
C ILE A 43 1.55 0.58 15.94
N GLU A 44 1.47 1.70 15.22
CA GLU A 44 2.31 2.87 15.49
C GLU A 44 1.45 4.14 15.48
N GLN A 45 1.94 5.16 16.17
CA GLN A 45 1.38 6.50 16.10
C GLN A 45 2.23 7.31 15.15
N LEU A 46 1.61 7.92 14.14
CA LEU A 46 2.33 8.71 13.16
C LEU A 46 1.99 10.18 13.30
N GLU A 47 3.00 11.02 13.14
CA GLU A 47 2.83 12.48 13.10
C GLU A 47 2.89 12.95 11.64
N GLU A 48 2.18 14.04 11.37
CA GLU A 48 2.23 14.68 10.05
C GLU A 48 3.67 15.16 9.72
N PRO A 49 4.07 15.17 8.47
CA PRO A 49 3.25 14.88 7.29
C PRO A 49 3.26 13.40 6.90
N ILE A 50 2.10 12.90 6.50
CA ILE A 50 1.96 11.56 5.92
C ILE A 50 1.19 11.70 4.61
N LYS A 51 1.52 10.83 3.63
CA LYS A 51 0.79 10.78 2.37
C LYS A 51 -0.39 9.83 2.47
N GLU A 52 -1.46 10.16 1.77
CA GLU A 52 -2.68 9.37 1.77
C GLU A 52 -2.99 8.93 0.34
N TYR A 53 -3.30 7.65 0.18
CA TYR A 53 -3.64 7.08 -1.12
C TYR A 53 -4.94 6.30 -1.05
N THR A 54 -5.73 6.34 -2.12
CA THR A 54 -6.76 5.32 -2.30
C THR A 54 -6.08 4.02 -2.72
N PHE A 55 -6.75 2.90 -2.52
CA PHE A 55 -6.23 1.60 -2.98
C PHE A 55 -5.93 1.63 -4.48
N LYS A 56 -6.85 2.20 -5.26
CA LYS A 56 -6.70 2.26 -6.71
C LYS A 56 -5.52 3.13 -7.14
N GLU A 57 -5.32 4.27 -6.48
CA GLU A 57 -4.19 5.14 -6.79
C GLU A 57 -2.86 4.45 -6.53
N LEU A 58 -2.74 3.78 -5.38
CA LEU A 58 -1.53 3.07 -5.03
C LEU A 58 -1.29 1.88 -5.96
N GLU A 59 -2.34 1.12 -6.28
CA GLU A 59 -2.23 0.00 -7.20
C GLU A 59 -1.72 0.47 -8.57
N GLN A 60 -2.28 1.55 -9.10
CA GLN A 60 -1.85 2.09 -10.39
C GLN A 60 -0.40 2.56 -10.35
N ALA A 61 -0.01 3.27 -9.30
CA ALA A 61 1.34 3.79 -9.18
C ALA A 61 2.38 2.66 -9.13
N LEU A 62 2.14 1.65 -8.31
CA LEU A 62 3.10 0.57 -8.12
C LEU A 62 3.13 -0.39 -9.31
N THR A 63 1.98 -0.74 -9.89
CA THR A 63 1.95 -1.64 -11.04
C THR A 63 2.46 -0.97 -12.30
N THR A 64 2.18 0.32 -12.50
CA THR A 64 2.70 1.07 -13.64
C THR A 64 4.21 1.21 -13.56
N ASN A 65 4.74 1.57 -12.40
CA ASN A 65 6.20 1.66 -12.22
C ASN A 65 6.87 0.32 -12.44
N HIS A 66 6.24 -0.75 -11.98
CA HIS A 66 6.76 -2.10 -12.17
C HIS A 66 6.81 -2.48 -13.66
N SER A 67 5.81 -2.08 -14.42
CA SER A 67 5.76 -2.33 -15.86
C SER A 67 6.82 -1.55 -16.63
N MET A 68 7.17 -0.36 -16.16
CA MET A 68 8.15 0.50 -16.82
C MET A 68 9.60 0.03 -16.67
N ILE A 69 9.87 -0.88 -15.76
CA ILE A 69 11.20 -1.43 -15.52
C ILE A 69 11.57 -2.48 -16.59
N ILE A 70 10.60 -2.96 -17.29
CA ILE A 70 10.80 -3.90 -18.40
C ILE A 70 11.18 -3.13 -19.68
#